data_4ba902f5c4bb3d4ac4da650911f1bd9c
#
_entry.id   4ba902f5c4bb3d4ac4da650911f1bd9c
#
_cell.length_a   1.000
_cell.length_b   1.000
_cell.length_c   1.000
_cell.angle_alpha   90.00
_cell.angle_beta   90.00
_cell.angle_gamma   90.00
#
_symmetry.space_group_name_H-M   'P 1'
#
loop_
_entity.id
_entity.type
_entity.pdbx_description
1 polymer ?
#
loop_
_entity_poly.entity_id
_entity_poly.type
_entity_poly.pdbx_seq_one_letter_code
_entity_poly.pdbx_strand_id
1 'polypeptide(L)'
;MSLLTLFPAILSFIAVSVPDEGRDMYDAFVNKLANSFVSVSYEYETEISGVKVVGEGNLFLQGRCYRYDADGLTVCSDSRSIWIADQAAREMVIEPVDESSLAVNPATLLVNLAGAFTVKSTKKAGDGVVIYHLLPAVSFGISECSITLAASGTQGASCAAPVLQKASFITDDGIAFSLVIKSVTFEEPSRSPEFFLPSGTDSDWVVTDLR
;
A
#
# COMPACT_ATOMS: atom_id res chain seq x y z
N MET A 1 -14.43 -24.11 -59.82
CA MET A 1 -15.10 -23.94 -58.53
C MET A 1 -14.14 -24.44 -57.47
N SER A 2 -13.46 -23.51 -56.79
CA SER A 2 -12.47 -23.83 -55.79
C SER A 2 -13.04 -23.45 -54.42
N LEU A 3 -13.22 -24.43 -53.53
CA LEU A 3 -13.73 -24.29 -52.19
C LEU A 3 -12.59 -23.81 -51.28
N LEU A 4 -12.68 -22.55 -50.86
CA LEU A 4 -11.77 -21.99 -49.88
C LEU A 4 -12.28 -22.35 -48.48
N THR A 5 -11.64 -23.32 -47.80
CA THR A 5 -11.93 -23.68 -46.43
C THR A 5 -11.28 -22.66 -45.50
N LEU A 6 -12.10 -21.84 -44.85
CA LEU A 6 -11.72 -20.92 -43.78
C LEU A 6 -11.52 -21.70 -42.48
N PHE A 7 -10.28 -21.82 -41.99
CA PHE A 7 -9.99 -22.33 -40.64
C PHE A 7 -10.16 -21.19 -39.65
N PRO A 8 -11.00 -21.32 -38.61
CA PRO A 8 -11.03 -20.37 -37.52
C PRO A 8 -9.82 -20.63 -36.61
N ALA A 9 -8.93 -19.66 -36.47
CA ALA A 9 -7.88 -19.66 -35.49
C ALA A 9 -8.51 -19.51 -34.08
N ILE A 10 -8.53 -20.59 -33.33
CA ILE A 10 -8.91 -20.58 -31.93
C ILE A 10 -7.75 -19.96 -31.16
N LEU A 11 -7.91 -18.70 -30.76
CA LEU A 11 -7.00 -18.03 -29.83
C LEU A 11 -7.25 -18.64 -28.44
N SER A 12 -6.42 -19.61 -28.06
CA SER A 12 -6.42 -20.14 -26.69
C SER A 12 -5.83 -19.07 -25.77
N PHE A 13 -6.67 -18.39 -25.02
CA PHE A 13 -6.25 -17.62 -23.86
C PHE A 13 -5.70 -18.60 -22.82
N ILE A 14 -4.38 -18.65 -22.68
CA ILE A 14 -3.75 -19.33 -21.55
C ILE A 14 -4.00 -18.45 -20.35
N ALA A 15 -5.01 -18.79 -19.55
CA ALA A 15 -5.16 -18.25 -18.20
C ALA A 15 -3.96 -18.74 -17.39
N VAL A 16 -3.01 -17.85 -17.10
CA VAL A 16 -1.93 -18.14 -16.15
C VAL A 16 -2.58 -18.22 -14.79
N SER A 17 -2.85 -19.43 -14.32
CA SER A 17 -3.32 -19.66 -12.96
C SER A 17 -2.15 -19.36 -12.00
N VAL A 18 -2.36 -18.39 -11.10
CA VAL A 18 -1.45 -18.14 -9.97
C VAL A 18 -1.41 -19.42 -9.13
N PRO A 19 -0.24 -19.94 -8.75
CA PRO A 19 -0.16 -21.12 -7.89
C PRO A 19 -0.90 -20.87 -6.55
N ASP A 20 -1.68 -21.83 -6.10
CA ASP A 20 -2.59 -21.74 -4.94
C ASP A 20 -1.86 -21.30 -3.64
N GLU A 21 -0.65 -21.85 -3.38
CA GLU A 21 0.16 -21.52 -2.21
C GLU A 21 0.54 -20.03 -2.09
N GLY A 22 0.72 -19.34 -3.25
CA GLY A 22 1.04 -17.92 -3.25
C GLY A 22 -0.18 -17.06 -2.91
N ARG A 23 -1.37 -17.48 -3.31
CA ARG A 23 -2.60 -16.75 -3.07
C ARG A 23 -2.99 -16.76 -1.60
N ASP A 24 -2.86 -17.90 -0.95
CA ASP A 24 -3.17 -18.08 0.48
C ASP A 24 -2.35 -17.13 1.36
N MET A 25 -1.06 -16.93 1.04
CA MET A 25 -0.20 -16.01 1.79
C MET A 25 -0.62 -14.55 1.61
N TYR A 26 -0.98 -14.13 0.39
CA TYR A 26 -1.47 -12.78 0.13
C TYR A 26 -2.79 -12.51 0.85
N ASP A 27 -3.73 -13.43 0.73
CA ASP A 27 -5.05 -13.32 1.36
C ASP A 27 -4.94 -13.29 2.89
N ALA A 28 -4.07 -14.12 3.47
CA ALA A 28 -3.79 -14.11 4.90
C ALA A 28 -3.20 -12.77 5.38
N PHE A 29 -2.27 -12.19 4.59
CA PHE A 29 -1.68 -10.88 4.89
C PHE A 29 -2.74 -9.77 4.84
N VAL A 30 -3.52 -9.71 3.76
CA VAL A 30 -4.57 -8.71 3.56
C VAL A 30 -5.65 -8.81 4.65
N ASN A 31 -6.07 -10.03 5.00
CA ASN A 31 -7.01 -10.26 6.09
C ASN A 31 -6.43 -9.79 7.45
N LYS A 32 -5.14 -10.01 7.68
CA LYS A 32 -4.50 -9.54 8.91
C LYS A 32 -4.42 -8.01 8.97
N LEU A 33 -4.08 -7.35 7.85
CA LEU A 33 -4.12 -5.88 7.74
C LEU A 33 -5.51 -5.33 8.08
N ALA A 34 -6.55 -5.89 7.48
CA ALA A 34 -7.92 -5.40 7.63
C ALA A 34 -8.47 -5.52 9.05
N ASN A 35 -7.97 -6.50 9.83
CA ASN A 35 -8.50 -6.85 11.16
C ASN A 35 -7.55 -6.52 12.32
N SER A 36 -6.54 -5.67 12.10
CA SER A 36 -5.58 -5.31 13.14
C SER A 36 -5.38 -3.79 13.20
N PHE A 37 -4.87 -3.32 14.34
CA PHE A 37 -4.06 -2.11 14.36
C PHE A 37 -2.65 -2.49 13.91
N VAL A 38 -2.13 -1.78 12.92
CA VAL A 38 -0.84 -2.11 12.29
C VAL A 38 0.11 -0.93 12.44
N SER A 39 1.33 -1.21 12.89
CA SER A 39 2.43 -0.25 12.88
C SER A 39 3.50 -0.74 11.91
N VAL A 40 3.95 0.13 11.02
CA VAL A 40 5.01 -0.15 10.04
C VAL A 40 6.08 0.92 10.15
N SER A 41 7.34 0.51 10.28
CA SER A 41 8.50 1.39 10.12
C SER A 41 9.22 1.00 8.84
N TYR A 42 9.56 1.99 8.01
CA TYR A 42 10.14 1.75 6.70
C TYR A 42 11.20 2.81 6.34
N GLU A 43 12.10 2.41 5.44
CA GLU A 43 12.91 3.34 4.64
C GLU A 43 12.31 3.41 3.25
N TYR A 44 12.37 4.58 2.62
CA TYR A 44 11.94 4.73 1.24
C TYR A 44 13.04 5.32 0.36
N GLU A 45 12.93 4.99 -0.91
CA GLU A 45 13.74 5.52 -1.99
C GLU A 45 12.83 5.89 -3.16
N THR A 46 13.06 7.06 -3.72
CA THR A 46 12.41 7.52 -4.96
C THR A 46 13.41 8.32 -5.78
N GLU A 47 13.12 8.51 -7.06
CA GLU A 47 13.91 9.39 -7.94
C GLU A 47 12.99 10.45 -8.53
N ILE A 48 13.26 11.71 -8.26
CA ILE A 48 12.51 12.86 -8.75
C ILE A 48 13.44 13.73 -9.59
N SER A 49 13.13 13.90 -10.87
CA SER A 49 13.92 14.70 -11.81
C SER A 49 15.42 14.30 -11.84
N GLY A 50 15.72 13.00 -11.75
CA GLY A 50 17.10 12.48 -11.76
C GLY A 50 17.83 12.62 -10.41
N VAL A 51 17.16 13.10 -9.38
CA VAL A 51 17.72 13.19 -8.03
C VAL A 51 17.14 12.06 -7.17
N LYS A 52 18.04 11.24 -6.62
CA LYS A 52 17.65 10.19 -5.67
C LYS A 52 17.29 10.84 -4.33
N VAL A 53 16.08 10.55 -3.85
CA VAL A 53 15.58 10.96 -2.55
C VAL A 53 15.41 9.70 -1.70
N VAL A 54 15.96 9.75 -0.48
CA VAL A 54 15.82 8.66 0.50
C VAL A 54 15.34 9.26 1.82
N GLY A 55 14.55 8.51 2.55
CA GLY A 55 14.05 8.93 3.85
C GLY A 55 13.53 7.73 4.62
N GLU A 56 12.96 8.01 5.78
CA GLU A 56 12.34 7.01 6.63
C GLU A 56 10.97 7.51 7.12
N GLY A 57 10.12 6.58 7.50
CA GLY A 57 8.79 6.93 7.98
C GLY A 57 8.19 5.86 8.86
N ASN A 58 7.14 6.28 9.56
CA ASN A 58 6.29 5.40 10.35
C ASN A 58 4.86 5.52 9.84
N LEU A 59 4.17 4.40 9.80
CA LEU A 59 2.81 4.29 9.36
C LEU A 59 1.99 3.49 10.36
N PHE A 60 0.83 4.02 10.71
CA PHE A 60 -0.15 3.39 11.59
C PHE A 60 -1.45 3.25 10.83
N LEU A 61 -2.06 2.06 10.90
CA LEU A 61 -3.30 1.72 10.18
C LEU A 61 -4.29 1.04 11.12
N GLN A 62 -5.57 1.34 10.98
CA GLN A 62 -6.66 0.54 11.55
C GLN A 62 -7.90 0.69 10.66
N GLY A 63 -8.24 -0.36 9.94
CA GLY A 63 -9.28 -0.30 8.92
C GLY A 63 -8.93 0.71 7.82
N ARG A 64 -9.76 1.76 7.65
CA ARG A 64 -9.51 2.84 6.67
C ARG A 64 -8.86 4.09 7.29
N CYS A 65 -8.67 4.09 8.61
CA CYS A 65 -7.97 5.17 9.29
C CYS A 65 -6.47 4.95 9.24
N TYR A 66 -5.73 6.03 9.02
CA TYR A 66 -4.28 5.95 9.01
C TYR A 66 -3.63 7.24 9.51
N ARG A 67 -2.42 7.10 9.97
CA ARG A 67 -1.47 8.18 10.21
C ARG A 67 -0.11 7.76 9.67
N TYR A 68 0.53 8.62 8.89
CA TYR A 68 1.92 8.41 8.54
C TYR A 68 2.74 9.68 8.84
N ASP A 69 3.95 9.46 9.33
CA ASP A 69 4.90 10.50 9.66
C ASP A 69 6.19 10.23 8.84
N ALA A 70 6.59 11.19 8.01
CA ALA A 70 7.83 11.13 7.23
C ALA A 70 8.30 12.55 6.86
N ASP A 71 9.61 12.79 6.97
CA ASP A 71 10.27 14.02 6.52
C ASP A 71 9.66 15.35 7.03
N GLY A 72 9.16 15.34 8.26
CA GLY A 72 8.52 16.52 8.85
C GLY A 72 7.05 16.70 8.47
N LEU A 73 6.52 15.84 7.59
CA LEU A 73 5.10 15.79 7.26
C LEU A 73 4.40 14.74 8.14
N THR A 74 3.24 15.11 8.63
CA THR A 74 2.28 14.19 9.23
C THR A 74 1.02 14.17 8.37
N VAL A 75 0.65 13.00 7.86
CA VAL A 75 -0.62 12.81 7.13
C VAL A 75 -1.51 11.86 7.92
N CYS A 76 -2.72 12.31 8.19
CA CYS A 76 -3.72 11.58 8.94
C CYS A 76 -4.99 11.39 8.13
N SER A 77 -5.73 10.32 8.37
CA SER A 77 -7.08 10.15 7.85
C SER A 77 -7.98 9.41 8.83
N ASP A 78 -9.18 9.92 9.01
CA ASP A 78 -10.28 9.27 9.75
C ASP A 78 -11.26 8.51 8.84
N SER A 79 -10.89 8.27 7.60
CA SER A 79 -11.70 7.71 6.51
C SER A 79 -12.71 8.66 5.85
N ARG A 80 -12.85 9.91 6.31
CA ARG A 80 -13.72 10.95 5.74
C ARG A 80 -12.93 12.17 5.29
N SER A 81 -11.92 12.53 6.06
CA SER A 81 -11.03 13.67 5.80
C SER A 81 -9.59 13.22 5.86
N ILE A 82 -8.74 13.94 5.16
CA ILE A 82 -7.29 13.84 5.20
C ILE A 82 -6.75 15.16 5.76
N TRP A 83 -5.84 15.07 6.71
CA TRP A 83 -5.09 16.20 7.26
C TRP A 83 -3.64 16.03 6.83
N ILE A 84 -3.08 17.04 6.20
CA ILE A 84 -1.67 17.13 5.81
C ILE A 84 -1.05 18.25 6.60
N ALA A 85 -0.19 17.92 7.54
CA ALA A 85 0.44 18.87 8.46
C ALA A 85 1.94 18.94 8.19
N ASP A 86 2.43 20.12 7.82
CA ASP A 86 3.85 20.45 7.72
C ASP A 86 4.30 21.08 9.03
N GLN A 87 5.12 20.36 9.79
CA GLN A 87 5.60 20.80 11.10
C GLN A 87 6.57 21.98 10.99
N ALA A 88 7.35 22.07 9.91
CA ALA A 88 8.34 23.12 9.72
C ALA A 88 7.67 24.44 9.28
N ALA A 89 6.69 24.36 8.38
CA ALA A 89 5.93 25.51 7.93
C ALA A 89 4.84 25.94 8.92
N ARG A 90 4.42 25.06 9.85
CA ARG A 90 3.21 25.20 10.69
C ARG A 90 1.96 25.41 9.86
N GLU A 91 1.84 24.66 8.79
CA GLU A 91 0.70 24.67 7.90
C GLU A 91 -0.03 23.34 7.93
N MET A 92 -1.37 23.39 7.86
CA MET A 92 -2.23 22.25 7.75
C MET A 92 -3.24 22.44 6.63
N VAL A 93 -3.34 21.45 5.75
CA VAL A 93 -4.42 21.36 4.77
C VAL A 93 -5.36 20.24 5.19
N ILE A 94 -6.67 20.49 5.12
CA ILE A 94 -7.71 19.51 5.40
C ILE A 94 -8.51 19.33 4.11
N GLU A 95 -8.58 18.09 3.65
CA GLU A 95 -9.27 17.71 2.41
C GLU A 95 -10.31 16.62 2.68
N PRO A 96 -11.42 16.56 1.91
CA PRO A 96 -12.27 15.37 1.94
C PRO A 96 -11.50 14.17 1.36
N VAL A 97 -11.79 12.98 1.84
CA VAL A 97 -11.30 11.75 1.18
C VAL A 97 -12.01 11.64 -0.17
N ASP A 98 -11.25 11.81 -1.23
CA ASP A 98 -11.69 11.54 -2.60
C ASP A 98 -11.11 10.20 -3.06
N GLU A 99 -11.98 9.21 -3.26
CA GLU A 99 -11.56 7.87 -3.72
C GLU A 99 -10.99 7.88 -5.14
N SER A 100 -11.25 8.94 -5.92
CA SER A 100 -10.71 9.12 -7.29
C SER A 100 -9.34 9.79 -7.31
N SER A 101 -8.95 10.49 -6.25
CA SER A 101 -7.69 11.24 -6.16
C SER A 101 -6.85 10.88 -4.93
N LEU A 102 -6.83 9.60 -4.58
CA LEU A 102 -5.99 9.12 -3.49
C LEU A 102 -4.54 9.52 -3.75
N ALA A 103 -4.05 10.50 -3.01
CA ALA A 103 -2.65 10.87 -3.04
C ALA A 103 -1.81 9.61 -2.83
N VAL A 104 -0.90 9.35 -3.77
CA VAL A 104 -0.07 8.15 -3.73
C VAL A 104 0.91 8.26 -2.58
N ASN A 105 0.61 7.61 -1.48
CA ASN A 105 1.48 7.51 -0.31
C ASN A 105 1.49 6.07 0.22
N PRO A 106 2.48 5.71 1.05
CA PRO A 106 2.59 4.34 1.59
C PRO A 106 1.35 3.86 2.35
N ALA A 107 0.62 4.77 3.00
CA ALA A 107 -0.58 4.44 3.75
C ALA A 107 -1.73 4.05 2.82
N THR A 108 -1.98 4.85 1.79
CA THR A 108 -3.05 4.57 0.82
C THR A 108 -2.80 3.27 0.07
N LEU A 109 -1.53 2.93 -0.24
CA LEU A 109 -1.18 1.64 -0.80
C LEU A 109 -1.65 0.49 0.12
N LEU A 110 -1.24 0.49 1.39
CA LEU A 110 -1.53 -0.61 2.31
C LEU A 110 -3.03 -0.69 2.67
N VAL A 111 -3.69 0.45 2.89
CA VAL A 111 -5.14 0.51 3.15
C VAL A 111 -5.95 -0.09 2.01
N ASN A 112 -5.51 0.10 0.78
CA ASN A 112 -6.24 -0.33 -0.42
C ASN A 112 -5.86 -1.73 -0.92
N LEU A 113 -4.85 -2.41 -0.34
CA LEU A 113 -4.44 -3.75 -0.79
C LEU A 113 -5.62 -4.75 -0.83
N ALA A 114 -6.56 -4.64 0.11
CA ALA A 114 -7.67 -5.57 0.23
C ALA A 114 -8.75 -5.44 -0.85
N GLY A 115 -8.96 -4.24 -1.40
CA GLY A 115 -10.12 -3.97 -2.26
C GLY A 115 -9.79 -3.37 -3.62
N ALA A 116 -8.63 -2.76 -3.76
CA ALA A 116 -8.29 -2.00 -4.95
C ALA A 116 -7.18 -2.62 -5.80
N PHE A 117 -6.64 -3.78 -5.37
CA PHE A 117 -5.63 -4.51 -6.13
C PHE A 117 -6.02 -5.95 -6.37
N THR A 118 -5.62 -6.47 -7.53
CA THR A 118 -5.69 -7.90 -7.86
C THR A 118 -4.30 -8.44 -8.12
N VAL A 119 -4.04 -9.69 -7.70
CA VAL A 119 -2.77 -10.35 -7.98
C VAL A 119 -2.71 -10.72 -9.46
N LYS A 120 -1.80 -10.08 -10.20
CA LYS A 120 -1.52 -10.38 -11.62
C LYS A 120 -0.63 -11.61 -11.78
N SER A 121 0.43 -11.67 -11.00
CA SER A 121 1.40 -12.76 -11.02
C SER A 121 2.17 -12.83 -9.72
N THR A 122 2.78 -13.99 -9.46
CA THR A 122 3.67 -14.22 -8.34
C THR A 122 5.02 -14.72 -8.80
N LYS A 123 6.08 -14.41 -8.02
CA LYS A 123 7.43 -14.91 -8.24
C LYS A 123 8.03 -15.35 -6.90
N LYS A 124 8.45 -16.61 -6.79
CA LYS A 124 9.23 -17.09 -5.64
C LYS A 124 10.62 -16.42 -5.66
N ALA A 125 11.01 -15.79 -4.55
CA ALA A 125 12.29 -15.07 -4.39
C ALA A 125 13.24 -15.76 -3.40
N GLY A 126 12.80 -16.87 -2.78
CA GLY A 126 13.54 -17.67 -1.81
C GLY A 126 12.60 -18.61 -1.07
N ASP A 127 13.13 -19.33 -0.07
CA ASP A 127 12.30 -20.20 0.77
C ASP A 127 11.32 -19.35 1.59
N GLY A 128 10.04 -19.55 1.34
CA GLY A 128 8.96 -18.82 2.01
C GLY A 128 8.85 -17.33 1.62
N VAL A 129 9.58 -16.85 0.60
CA VAL A 129 9.49 -15.45 0.13
C VAL A 129 8.85 -15.40 -1.25
N VAL A 130 7.79 -14.59 -1.37
CA VAL A 130 7.04 -14.42 -2.61
C VAL A 130 6.88 -12.93 -2.94
N ILE A 131 7.16 -12.60 -4.19
CA ILE A 131 6.88 -11.28 -4.78
C ILE A 131 5.53 -11.38 -5.49
N TYR A 132 4.64 -10.45 -5.16
CA TYR A 132 3.33 -10.28 -5.79
C TYR A 132 3.36 -9.06 -6.68
N HIS A 133 3.10 -9.25 -7.97
CA HIS A 133 2.83 -8.15 -8.88
C HIS A 133 1.32 -7.91 -8.87
N LEU A 134 0.94 -6.69 -8.57
CA LEU A 134 -0.44 -6.28 -8.35
C LEU A 134 -0.90 -5.36 -9.48
N LEU A 135 -2.16 -5.51 -9.87
CA LEU A 135 -2.86 -4.59 -10.77
C LEU A 135 -3.87 -3.80 -9.97
N PRO A 136 -3.88 -2.47 -10.08
CA PRO A 136 -4.96 -1.66 -9.53
C PRO A 136 -6.29 -2.00 -10.24
N ALA A 137 -7.35 -2.21 -9.45
CA ALA A 137 -8.70 -2.47 -9.98
C ALA A 137 -9.39 -1.18 -10.47
N VAL A 138 -8.95 -0.04 -9.94
CA VAL A 138 -9.34 1.32 -10.34
C VAL A 138 -8.07 2.15 -10.48
N SER A 139 -8.10 3.18 -11.32
CA SER A 139 -6.97 4.10 -11.41
C SER A 139 -6.95 5.01 -10.20
N PHE A 140 -5.85 4.97 -9.43
CA PHE A 140 -5.59 5.91 -8.33
C PHE A 140 -4.14 6.41 -8.37
N GLY A 141 -3.67 6.73 -9.57
CA GLY A 141 -2.35 7.30 -9.77
C GLY A 141 -1.20 6.31 -9.66
N ILE A 142 -1.49 4.98 -9.65
CA ILE A 142 -0.48 3.92 -9.65
C ILE A 142 -0.63 3.05 -10.88
N SER A 143 0.41 3.01 -11.71
CA SER A 143 0.47 2.17 -12.92
C SER A 143 0.97 0.75 -12.64
N GLU A 144 1.93 0.61 -11.71
CA GLU A 144 2.52 -0.66 -11.32
C GLU A 144 2.67 -0.74 -9.80
N CYS A 145 2.42 -1.93 -9.25
CA CYS A 145 2.63 -2.20 -7.83
C CYS A 145 3.18 -3.61 -7.61
N SER A 146 4.08 -3.75 -6.67
CA SER A 146 4.52 -5.05 -6.16
C SER A 146 4.77 -5.02 -4.68
N ILE A 147 4.49 -6.15 -4.00
CA ILE A 147 4.85 -6.37 -2.60
C ILE A 147 5.62 -7.66 -2.46
N THR A 148 6.52 -7.71 -1.49
CA THR A 148 7.26 -8.92 -1.12
C THR A 148 6.82 -9.34 0.27
N LEU A 149 6.27 -10.55 0.36
CA LEU A 149 5.88 -11.18 1.60
C LEU A 149 6.83 -12.34 1.92
N ALA A 150 7.15 -12.51 3.20
CA ALA A 150 7.84 -13.68 3.70
C ALA A 150 6.93 -14.47 4.64
N ALA A 151 7.01 -15.79 4.57
CA ALA A 151 6.41 -16.66 5.57
C ALA A 151 7.05 -16.38 6.93
N SER A 152 6.25 -16.30 7.98
CA SER A 152 6.77 -16.11 9.34
C SER A 152 7.51 -17.36 9.80
N GLY A 153 8.82 -17.23 10.04
CA GLY A 153 9.78 -18.33 10.17
C GLY A 153 9.79 -19.10 11.49
N THR A 154 8.67 -19.39 12.12
CA THR A 154 8.61 -20.33 13.23
C THR A 154 8.07 -21.68 12.74
N GLN A 155 8.97 -22.62 12.49
CA GLN A 155 8.60 -24.02 12.30
C GLN A 155 7.78 -24.49 13.51
N GLY A 156 6.48 -24.71 13.30
CA GLY A 156 5.57 -25.28 14.29
C GLY A 156 4.41 -24.41 14.75
N ALA A 157 4.34 -23.13 14.41
CA ALA A 157 3.16 -22.28 14.68
C ALA A 157 2.26 -22.25 13.45
N SER A 158 1.17 -22.96 13.51
CA SER A 158 0.18 -23.15 12.43
C SER A 158 -0.56 -21.89 11.96
N CYS A 159 -0.14 -20.64 12.32
CA CYS A 159 -0.84 -19.40 11.96
C CYS A 159 -0.02 -18.11 12.17
N ALA A 160 1.29 -18.11 11.98
CA ALA A 160 1.99 -16.84 12.00
C ALA A 160 1.70 -16.08 10.70
N ALA A 161 1.19 -14.83 10.81
CA ALA A 161 0.87 -13.99 9.66
C ALA A 161 2.10 -13.73 8.79
N PRO A 162 1.97 -13.69 7.46
CA PRO A 162 3.05 -13.30 6.59
C PRO A 162 3.60 -11.91 6.92
N VAL A 163 4.90 -11.70 6.72
CA VAL A 163 5.59 -10.44 7.01
C VAL A 163 5.86 -9.69 5.73
N LEU A 164 5.44 -8.43 5.66
CA LEU A 164 5.78 -7.53 4.56
C LEU A 164 7.25 -7.13 4.68
N GLN A 165 8.03 -7.36 3.64
CA GLN A 165 9.45 -7.01 3.58
C GLN A 165 9.73 -5.80 2.69
N LYS A 166 8.97 -5.68 1.61
CA LYS A 166 9.16 -4.63 0.61
C LYS A 166 7.84 -4.29 -0.07
N ALA A 167 7.65 -3.02 -0.39
CA ALA A 167 6.63 -2.58 -1.34
C ALA A 167 7.30 -1.68 -2.39
N SER A 168 6.85 -1.77 -3.64
CA SER A 168 7.32 -0.88 -4.70
C SER A 168 6.14 -0.52 -5.59
N PHE A 169 6.09 0.71 -6.04
CA PHE A 169 5.05 1.16 -6.95
C PHE A 169 5.60 2.23 -7.90
N ILE A 170 4.96 2.36 -9.05
CA ILE A 170 5.22 3.40 -10.03
C ILE A 170 3.93 4.19 -10.19
N THR A 171 4.03 5.51 -10.09
CA THR A 171 2.92 6.42 -10.31
C THR A 171 2.60 6.57 -11.80
N ASP A 172 1.43 7.10 -12.16
CA ASP A 172 1.03 7.27 -13.56
C ASP A 172 1.92 8.29 -14.31
N ASP A 173 2.56 9.21 -13.58
CA ASP A 173 3.56 10.14 -14.10
C ASP A 173 4.99 9.57 -14.13
N GLY A 174 5.14 8.27 -13.77
CA GLY A 174 6.39 7.52 -13.91
C GLY A 174 7.36 7.63 -12.74
N ILE A 175 6.97 8.21 -11.61
CA ILE A 175 7.83 8.26 -10.42
C ILE A 175 7.82 6.89 -9.73
N ALA A 176 9.00 6.31 -9.53
CA ALA A 176 9.17 5.03 -8.87
C ALA A 176 9.45 5.20 -7.37
N PHE A 177 8.72 4.46 -6.56
CA PHE A 177 8.90 4.37 -5.11
C PHE A 177 9.28 2.95 -4.71
N SER A 178 10.24 2.84 -3.79
CA SER A 178 10.63 1.57 -3.16
C SER A 178 10.65 1.75 -1.65
N LEU A 179 9.88 0.94 -0.95
CA LEU A 179 9.78 0.90 0.51
C LEU A 179 10.42 -0.37 1.02
N VAL A 180 11.43 -0.25 1.85
CA VAL A 180 12.05 -1.37 2.59
C VAL A 180 11.50 -1.36 4.01
N ILE A 181 10.80 -2.41 4.39
CA ILE A 181 10.14 -2.50 5.68
C ILE A 181 11.14 -2.91 6.76
N LYS A 182 11.29 -2.08 7.78
CA LYS A 182 12.17 -2.34 8.93
C LYS A 182 11.46 -3.16 9.99
N SER A 183 10.20 -2.84 10.24
CA SER A 183 9.35 -3.59 11.16
C SER A 183 7.89 -3.49 10.78
N VAL A 184 7.13 -4.53 11.06
CA VAL A 184 5.68 -4.53 11.03
C VAL A 184 5.16 -5.23 12.28
N THR A 185 4.21 -4.61 12.98
CA THR A 185 3.51 -5.20 14.12
C THR A 185 2.01 -5.18 13.90
N PHE A 186 1.34 -6.20 14.42
CA PHE A 186 -0.10 -6.35 14.36
C PHE A 186 -0.63 -6.50 15.76
N GLU A 187 -1.51 -5.60 16.17
CA GLU A 187 -2.16 -5.59 17.48
C GLU A 187 -3.68 -5.67 17.31
N GLU A 188 -4.40 -5.90 18.40
CA GLU A 188 -5.86 -5.80 18.41
C GLU A 188 -6.31 -4.39 18.01
N PRO A 189 -7.37 -4.25 17.18
CA PRO A 189 -7.86 -2.97 16.69
C PRO A 189 -8.60 -2.17 17.77
N SER A 190 -7.85 -1.56 18.69
CA SER A 190 -8.37 -0.88 19.87
C SER A 190 -8.10 0.63 19.90
N ARG A 191 -7.53 1.21 18.83
CA ARG A 191 -7.22 2.65 18.79
C ARG A 191 -8.49 3.44 18.52
N SER A 192 -8.70 4.52 19.29
CA SER A 192 -9.78 5.45 19.04
C SER A 192 -9.52 6.29 17.78
N PRO A 193 -10.55 6.83 17.10
CA PRO A 193 -10.37 7.67 15.92
C PRO A 193 -9.45 8.87 16.15
N GLU A 194 -9.42 9.41 17.37
CA GLU A 194 -8.59 10.56 17.74
C GLU A 194 -7.09 10.27 17.62
N PHE A 195 -6.68 8.98 17.72
CA PHE A 195 -5.30 8.57 17.49
C PHE A 195 -4.82 8.93 16.10
N PHE A 196 -5.72 8.92 15.11
CA PHE A 196 -5.44 9.20 13.71
C PHE A 196 -5.64 10.67 13.34
N LEU A 197 -5.86 11.56 14.30
CA LEU A 197 -5.95 12.99 14.05
C LEU A 197 -4.59 13.67 14.33
N PRO A 198 -4.29 14.77 13.64
CA PRO A 198 -3.09 15.54 13.94
C PRO A 198 -3.19 16.11 15.37
N SER A 199 -2.10 16.05 16.11
CA SER A 199 -2.00 16.59 17.46
C SER A 199 -1.14 17.86 17.49
N GLY A 200 -1.45 18.79 18.41
CA GLY A 200 -0.58 19.93 18.69
C GLY A 200 -0.70 21.11 17.73
N THR A 201 -1.85 21.25 17.07
CA THR A 201 -2.16 22.45 16.30
C THR A 201 -2.65 23.53 17.28
N ASP A 202 -1.75 24.40 17.70
CA ASP A 202 -2.06 25.58 18.48
C ASP A 202 -2.42 26.78 17.61
N SER A 203 -2.63 27.97 18.21
CA SER A 203 -3.08 29.17 17.53
C SER A 203 -2.14 29.70 16.44
N ASP A 204 -0.93 29.15 16.34
CA ASP A 204 0.11 29.63 15.44
C ASP A 204 0.14 28.86 14.10
N TRP A 205 -0.77 27.92 13.92
CA TRP A 205 -0.88 27.16 12.68
C TRP A 205 -1.78 27.87 11.67
N VAL A 206 -1.34 27.86 10.41
CA VAL A 206 -2.18 28.26 9.27
C VAL A 206 -2.97 27.04 8.82
N VAL A 207 -4.28 27.07 8.96
CA VAL A 207 -5.16 25.94 8.60
C VAL A 207 -5.98 26.31 7.38
N THR A 208 -5.87 25.53 6.31
CA THR A 208 -6.69 25.62 5.10
C THR A 208 -7.66 24.44 5.06
N ASP A 209 -8.94 24.69 5.25
CA ASP A 209 -10.00 23.68 5.19
C ASP A 209 -10.69 23.73 3.83
N LEU A 210 -10.59 22.64 3.06
CA LEU A 210 -11.14 22.49 1.71
C LEU A 210 -12.38 21.56 1.65
N ARG A 211 -12.93 21.18 2.81
CA ARG A 211 -14.08 20.27 2.89
C ARG A 211 -15.41 20.97 2.60
#